data_06b506ce436ef1bf9289fcdbab150c06
#
_entry.id   06b506ce436ef1bf9289fcdbab150c06
#
_cell.length_a   1.000
_cell.length_b   1.000
_cell.length_c   1.000
_cell.angle_alpha   90.00
_cell.angle_beta   90.00
_cell.angle_gamma   90.00
#
_symmetry.space_group_name_H-M   'P 1'
#
loop_
_entity.id
_entity.type
_entity.pdbx_description
1 polymer ?
#
loop_
_entity_poly.entity_id
_entity_poly.type
_entity_poly.pdbx_seq_one_letter_code
_entity_poly.pdbx_strand_id
1 'polypeptide(L)'
;SITILKDAASTAIYGSKAANGVVVVETVKPKSGELQVSYNGNLNLSMPDLTSYNLMNAREKLEFEKLAGGYSPANWSAEKEIELNELYNKKLEAIESGVNTYWLAEPLRTGVNQKHSLYVQGGEGRFLFGLGVGYNGISGVMKESLREIISGNIDLIYRMEKFQFSNKFSINVTDIENPVVPFQSYAEAN
;
A
#
# COMPACT_ATOMS: atom_id res chain seq x y z
N SER A 1 -10.00 -10.85 -20.32
CA SER A 1 -8.79 -11.71 -20.41
C SER A 1 -7.52 -10.87 -20.34
N ILE A 2 -6.42 -11.48 -19.95
CA ILE A 2 -5.08 -10.90 -20.02
C ILE A 2 -4.24 -11.82 -20.89
N THR A 3 -3.66 -11.28 -21.95
CA THR A 3 -2.80 -12.01 -22.88
C THR A 3 -1.43 -11.33 -22.94
N ILE A 4 -0.38 -12.11 -22.81
CA ILE A 4 0.99 -11.60 -22.90
C ILE A 4 1.58 -12.07 -24.21
N LEU A 5 1.90 -11.11 -25.10
CA LEU A 5 2.54 -11.35 -26.40
C LEU A 5 4.04 -11.10 -26.23
N LYS A 6 4.85 -12.13 -26.49
CA LYS A 6 6.31 -12.09 -26.34
C LYS A 6 7.06 -12.28 -27.66
N ASP A 7 6.39 -12.84 -28.66
CA ASP A 7 7.00 -13.11 -29.96
C ASP A 7 6.91 -11.89 -30.91
N ALA A 8 7.88 -11.74 -31.77
CA ALA A 8 7.99 -10.59 -32.67
C ALA A 8 6.84 -10.48 -33.65
N ALA A 9 6.25 -11.60 -34.09
CA ALA A 9 5.15 -11.60 -35.03
C ALA A 9 3.86 -11.06 -34.38
N SER A 10 3.54 -11.50 -33.17
CA SER A 10 2.37 -11.02 -32.42
C SER A 10 2.51 -9.57 -31.94
N THR A 11 3.74 -9.12 -31.65
CA THR A 11 3.97 -7.75 -31.18
C THR A 11 4.08 -6.73 -32.32
N ALA A 12 4.38 -7.17 -33.53
CA ALA A 12 4.54 -6.29 -34.71
C ALA A 12 3.35 -5.35 -34.98
N ILE A 13 2.11 -5.83 -34.70
CA ILE A 13 0.89 -5.02 -34.89
C ILE A 13 0.78 -3.84 -33.93
N TYR A 14 1.57 -3.83 -32.83
CA TYR A 14 1.60 -2.76 -31.82
C TYR A 14 2.73 -1.75 -32.01
N GLY A 15 3.52 -1.91 -33.10
CA GLY A 15 4.58 -0.99 -33.50
C GLY A 15 5.85 -1.11 -32.67
N SER A 16 6.76 -0.14 -32.82
CA SER A 16 8.11 -0.17 -32.24
C SER A 16 8.16 -0.19 -30.71
N LYS A 17 7.13 0.31 -30.05
CA LYS A 17 7.01 0.29 -28.57
C LYS A 17 6.80 -1.12 -28.00
N ALA A 18 6.46 -2.07 -28.85
CA ALA A 18 6.19 -3.46 -28.49
C ALA A 18 7.44 -4.35 -28.46
N ALA A 19 8.64 -3.80 -28.66
CA ALA A 19 9.89 -4.57 -28.70
C ALA A 19 10.17 -5.42 -27.46
N ASN A 20 9.71 -4.99 -26.29
CA ASN A 20 9.86 -5.70 -25.02
C ASN A 20 8.64 -6.57 -24.64
N GLY A 21 7.72 -6.79 -25.58
CA GLY A 21 6.48 -7.52 -25.36
C GLY A 21 5.27 -6.61 -25.13
N VAL A 22 4.08 -7.19 -25.23
CA VAL A 22 2.80 -6.49 -25.09
C VAL A 22 1.90 -7.25 -24.11
N VAL A 23 1.31 -6.53 -23.17
CA VAL A 23 0.25 -7.05 -22.32
C VAL A 23 -1.09 -6.52 -22.86
N VAL A 24 -1.88 -7.42 -23.45
CA VAL A 24 -3.21 -7.09 -23.95
C VAL A 24 -4.22 -7.40 -22.87
N VAL A 25 -4.96 -6.37 -22.44
CA VAL A 25 -6.05 -6.51 -21.47
C VAL A 25 -7.37 -6.30 -22.17
N GLU A 26 -8.14 -7.38 -22.30
CA GLU A 26 -9.51 -7.30 -22.77
C GLU A 26 -10.49 -7.23 -21.59
N THR A 27 -11.24 -6.16 -21.52
CA THR A 27 -12.32 -6.01 -20.54
C THR A 27 -13.56 -6.80 -20.97
N VAL A 28 -14.37 -7.20 -20.00
CA VAL A 28 -15.66 -7.84 -20.26
C VAL A 28 -16.57 -6.82 -20.94
N LYS A 29 -17.12 -7.19 -22.09
CA LYS A 29 -18.12 -6.37 -22.79
C LYS A 29 -19.51 -6.65 -22.22
N PRO A 30 -20.43 -5.65 -22.21
CA PRO A 30 -21.80 -5.88 -21.81
C PRO A 30 -22.46 -6.99 -22.66
N LYS A 31 -23.21 -7.86 -22.01
CA LYS A 31 -23.94 -8.97 -22.67
C LYS A 31 -25.36 -8.55 -22.94
N SER A 32 -25.90 -9.09 -24.04
CA SER A 32 -27.33 -8.98 -24.33
C SER A 32 -28.16 -9.83 -23.37
N GLY A 33 -29.29 -9.34 -22.94
CA GLY A 33 -30.21 -10.02 -22.04
C GLY A 33 -30.82 -9.07 -21.01
N GLU A 34 -31.52 -9.67 -20.08
CA GLU A 34 -32.13 -8.95 -18.95
C GLU A 34 -31.06 -8.20 -18.13
N LEU A 35 -31.55 -7.23 -17.37
CA LEU A 35 -30.70 -6.46 -16.46
C LEU A 35 -30.00 -7.39 -15.45
N GLN A 36 -28.67 -7.37 -15.47
CA GLN A 36 -27.84 -8.12 -14.55
C GLN A 36 -27.09 -7.17 -13.63
N VAL A 37 -27.16 -7.42 -12.35
CA VAL A 37 -26.42 -6.68 -11.32
C VAL A 37 -25.43 -7.61 -10.67
N SER A 38 -24.17 -7.22 -10.66
CA SER A 38 -23.08 -7.98 -10.05
C SER A 38 -22.39 -7.13 -9.00
N TYR A 39 -22.25 -7.67 -7.81
CA TYR A 39 -21.48 -7.06 -6.72
C TYR A 39 -20.33 -7.97 -6.33
N ASN A 40 -19.13 -7.38 -6.17
CA ASN A 40 -17.98 -8.07 -5.63
C ASN A 40 -17.42 -7.26 -4.46
N GLY A 41 -17.29 -7.92 -3.31
CA GLY A 41 -16.65 -7.38 -2.12
C GLY A 41 -15.41 -8.20 -1.75
N ASN A 42 -14.33 -7.54 -1.37
CA ASN A 42 -13.13 -8.16 -0.86
C ASN A 42 -12.64 -7.39 0.37
N LEU A 43 -12.28 -8.12 1.43
CA LEU A 43 -11.70 -7.58 2.65
C LEU A 43 -10.40 -8.33 2.94
N ASN A 44 -9.31 -7.59 3.09
CA ASN A 44 -7.99 -8.11 3.42
C ASN A 44 -7.47 -7.44 4.69
N LEU A 45 -6.94 -8.22 5.61
CA LEU A 45 -6.27 -7.75 6.82
C LEU A 45 -4.77 -8.02 6.68
N SER A 46 -3.95 -7.00 6.88
CA SER A 46 -2.49 -7.08 6.86
C SER A 46 -1.96 -6.74 8.24
N MET A 47 -1.30 -7.68 8.88
CA MET A 47 -0.69 -7.48 10.19
C MET A 47 0.82 -7.39 10.04
N PRO A 48 1.48 -6.42 10.72
CA PRO A 48 2.94 -6.36 10.74
C PRO A 48 3.50 -7.55 11.53
N ASP A 49 4.55 -8.16 11.02
CA ASP A 49 5.30 -9.19 11.72
C ASP A 49 6.66 -8.62 12.13
N LEU A 50 6.84 -8.41 13.43
CA LEU A 50 8.08 -7.92 14.04
C LEU A 50 8.90 -9.02 14.70
N THR A 51 8.51 -10.28 14.60
CA THR A 51 9.15 -11.41 15.29
C THR A 51 10.58 -11.67 14.83
N SER A 52 10.96 -11.24 13.63
CA SER A 52 12.32 -11.36 13.11
C SER A 52 13.26 -10.21 13.52
N TYR A 53 12.74 -9.17 14.17
CA TYR A 53 13.54 -8.04 14.64
C TYR A 53 13.92 -8.28 16.10
N ASN A 54 15.21 -8.58 16.35
CA ASN A 54 15.77 -8.78 17.69
C ASN A 54 16.45 -7.49 18.14
N LEU A 55 15.67 -6.45 18.46
CA LEU A 55 16.19 -5.20 18.99
C LEU A 55 16.28 -5.27 20.52
N MET A 56 17.28 -4.57 21.06
CA MET A 56 17.45 -4.43 22.48
C MET A 56 16.29 -3.69 23.13
N ASN A 57 15.85 -4.12 24.28
CA ASN A 57 14.95 -3.34 25.12
C ASN A 57 15.68 -2.15 25.77
N ALA A 58 14.95 -1.24 26.40
CA ALA A 58 15.53 -0.02 26.96
C ALA A 58 16.64 -0.29 27.99
N ARG A 59 16.50 -1.34 28.82
CA ARG A 59 17.52 -1.75 29.81
C ARG A 59 18.77 -2.33 29.14
N GLU A 60 18.59 -3.23 28.18
CA GLU A 60 19.67 -3.84 27.40
C GLU A 60 20.47 -2.77 26.65
N LYS A 61 19.76 -1.80 26.04
CA LYS A 61 20.39 -0.68 25.32
C LYS A 61 21.21 0.19 26.25
N LEU A 62 20.68 0.55 27.41
CA LEU A 62 21.42 1.35 28.40
C LEU A 62 22.67 0.62 28.91
N GLU A 63 22.56 -0.70 29.15
CA GLU A 63 23.70 -1.54 29.56
C GLU A 63 24.74 -1.64 28.44
N PHE A 64 24.32 -1.85 27.19
CA PHE A 64 25.20 -1.84 26.04
C PHE A 64 25.93 -0.51 25.88
N GLU A 65 25.22 0.62 25.95
CA GLU A 65 25.82 1.96 25.88
C GLU A 65 26.88 2.17 27.01
N LYS A 66 26.62 1.66 28.22
CA LYS A 66 27.54 1.71 29.32
C LYS A 66 28.80 0.86 29.07
N LEU A 67 28.61 -0.39 28.63
CA LEU A 67 29.71 -1.30 28.31
C LEU A 67 30.58 -0.81 27.16
N ALA A 68 29.96 -0.14 26.18
CA ALA A 68 30.62 0.50 25.04
C ALA A 68 31.42 1.77 25.44
N GLY A 69 31.38 2.18 26.71
CA GLY A 69 32.11 3.36 27.19
C GLY A 69 31.40 4.69 26.89
N GLY A 70 30.13 4.65 26.55
CA GLY A 70 29.35 5.85 26.20
C GLY A 70 29.21 6.85 27.36
N TYR A 71 29.35 6.41 28.58
CA TYR A 71 29.25 7.24 29.82
C TYR A 71 30.55 7.43 30.56
N SER A 72 31.66 6.84 30.09
CA SER A 72 32.98 6.93 30.74
C SER A 72 34.10 6.92 29.71
N PRO A 73 34.16 7.86 28.78
CA PRO A 73 35.23 7.93 27.79
C PRO A 73 36.56 8.37 28.42
N ALA A 74 37.65 7.73 28.01
CA ALA A 74 38.96 7.80 28.62
C ALA A 74 39.68 9.17 28.56
N ASN A 75 39.16 10.16 27.81
CA ASN A 75 39.88 11.43 27.53
C ASN A 75 38.97 12.67 27.67
N TRP A 76 37.98 12.67 28.55
CA TRP A 76 37.07 13.80 28.70
C TRP A 76 37.32 14.59 29.98
N SER A 77 36.85 15.84 30.01
CA SER A 77 36.94 16.67 31.21
C SER A 77 36.04 16.15 32.32
N ALA A 78 36.37 16.44 33.57
CA ALA A 78 35.58 16.08 34.74
C ALA A 78 34.12 16.62 34.64
N GLU A 79 33.91 17.77 34.02
CA GLU A 79 32.61 18.36 33.79
C GLU A 79 31.76 17.48 32.84
N LYS A 80 32.39 16.95 31.77
CA LYS A 80 31.68 16.09 30.81
C LYS A 80 31.36 14.72 31.40
N GLU A 81 32.21 14.20 32.27
CA GLU A 81 31.96 12.96 33.02
C GLU A 81 30.72 13.11 33.92
N ILE A 82 30.60 14.25 34.61
CA ILE A 82 29.45 14.55 35.47
C ILE A 82 28.16 14.60 34.59
N GLU A 83 28.19 15.32 33.48
CA GLU A 83 27.05 15.43 32.54
C GLU A 83 26.59 14.06 32.06
N LEU A 84 27.53 13.18 31.70
CA LEU A 84 27.22 11.84 31.21
C LEU A 84 26.69 10.91 32.31
N ASN A 85 27.21 11.03 33.52
CA ASN A 85 26.67 10.30 34.67
C ASN A 85 25.25 10.74 35.02
N GLU A 86 24.95 12.03 34.94
CA GLU A 86 23.59 12.56 35.10
C GLU A 86 22.66 12.03 34.02
N LEU A 87 23.11 12.01 32.76
CA LEU A 87 22.35 11.46 31.65
C LEU A 87 22.05 9.96 31.82
N TYR A 88 23.07 9.18 32.26
CA TYR A 88 22.89 7.76 32.58
C TYR A 88 21.85 7.55 33.67
N ASN A 89 21.97 8.29 34.77
CA ASN A 89 21.04 8.18 35.91
C ASN A 89 19.63 8.57 35.51
N LYS A 90 19.43 9.61 34.69
CA LYS A 90 18.14 10.02 34.16
C LYS A 90 17.51 8.93 33.27
N LYS A 91 18.30 8.30 32.39
CA LYS A 91 17.84 7.18 31.60
C LYS A 91 17.47 5.96 32.47
N LEU A 92 18.28 5.65 33.45
CA LEU A 92 18.04 4.57 34.40
C LEU A 92 16.72 4.80 35.17
N GLU A 93 16.51 6.00 35.71
CA GLU A 93 15.29 6.37 36.42
C GLU A 93 14.03 6.22 35.51
N ALA A 94 14.14 6.64 34.25
CA ALA A 94 13.04 6.46 33.29
C ALA A 94 12.74 4.97 33.07
N ILE A 95 13.75 4.12 32.92
CA ILE A 95 13.59 2.67 32.78
C ILE A 95 12.99 2.04 34.04
N GLU A 96 13.45 2.42 35.23
CA GLU A 96 12.89 1.94 36.49
C GLU A 96 11.44 2.38 36.70
N SER A 97 11.06 3.54 36.16
CA SER A 97 9.67 4.00 36.13
C SER A 97 8.78 3.29 35.09
N GLY A 98 9.36 2.35 34.31
CA GLY A 98 8.62 1.51 33.36
C GLY A 98 8.69 1.94 31.89
N VAL A 99 9.54 2.90 31.54
CA VAL A 99 9.73 3.29 30.12
C VAL A 99 10.46 2.16 29.38
N ASN A 100 9.77 1.54 28.45
CA ASN A 100 10.33 0.49 27.58
C ASN A 100 9.58 0.51 26.24
N THR A 101 9.79 1.57 25.46
CA THR A 101 9.11 1.77 24.18
C THR A 101 9.77 0.94 23.08
N TYR A 102 9.02 0.06 22.47
CA TYR A 102 9.45 -0.66 21.27
C TYR A 102 9.13 0.18 20.03
N TRP A 103 10.07 1.02 19.63
CA TRP A 103 9.86 2.04 18.60
C TRP A 103 9.42 1.49 17.25
N LEU A 104 9.80 0.26 16.89
CA LEU A 104 9.34 -0.36 15.64
C LEU A 104 7.84 -0.62 15.60
N ALA A 105 7.21 -0.82 16.76
CA ALA A 105 5.76 -1.04 16.82
C ALA A 105 4.96 0.27 16.73
N GLU A 106 5.56 1.39 17.15
CA GLU A 106 4.88 2.68 17.23
C GLU A 106 4.28 3.18 15.91
N PRO A 107 4.98 3.11 14.77
CA PRO A 107 4.42 3.55 13.49
C PRO A 107 3.46 2.54 12.87
N LEU A 108 3.27 1.37 13.47
CA LEU A 108 2.55 0.27 12.85
C LEU A 108 1.11 0.13 13.38
N ARG A 109 0.28 -0.46 12.53
CA ARG A 109 -1.10 -0.85 12.82
C ARG A 109 -1.49 -2.05 11.97
N THR A 110 -2.59 -2.68 12.30
CA THR A 110 -3.23 -3.61 11.37
C THR A 110 -3.80 -2.84 10.18
N GLY A 111 -3.32 -3.14 9.00
CA GLY A 111 -3.83 -2.59 7.75
C GLY A 111 -5.15 -3.29 7.36
N VAL A 112 -6.12 -2.50 6.91
CA VAL A 112 -7.43 -3.01 6.44
C VAL A 112 -7.61 -2.58 5.00
N ASN A 113 -7.62 -3.54 4.08
CA ASN A 113 -7.83 -3.27 2.66
C ASN A 113 -9.21 -3.77 2.27
N GLN A 114 -10.01 -2.90 1.68
CA GLN A 114 -11.35 -3.22 1.24
C GLN A 114 -11.55 -2.81 -0.21
N LYS A 115 -12.18 -3.69 -0.97
CA LYS A 115 -12.52 -3.42 -2.36
C LYS A 115 -13.99 -3.79 -2.60
N HIS A 116 -14.72 -2.85 -3.14
CA HIS A 116 -16.13 -3.01 -3.49
C HIS A 116 -16.32 -2.63 -4.95
N SER A 117 -17.04 -3.43 -5.69
CA SER A 117 -17.41 -3.10 -7.07
C SER A 117 -18.82 -3.55 -7.35
N LEU A 118 -19.58 -2.65 -7.95
CA LEU A 118 -20.92 -2.88 -8.46
C LEU A 118 -20.89 -2.72 -9.97
N TYR A 119 -21.41 -3.69 -10.70
CA TYR A 119 -21.52 -3.62 -12.14
C TYR A 119 -22.94 -4.00 -12.57
N VAL A 120 -23.55 -3.14 -13.36
CA VAL A 120 -24.87 -3.30 -13.91
C VAL A 120 -24.75 -3.38 -15.42
N GLN A 121 -25.28 -4.41 -16.04
CA GLN A 121 -25.27 -4.57 -17.48
C GLN A 121 -26.60 -5.07 -18.00
N GLY A 122 -26.88 -4.80 -19.26
CA GLY A 122 -28.07 -5.26 -19.92
C GLY A 122 -28.21 -4.68 -21.31
N GLY A 123 -29.37 -4.90 -21.91
CA GLY A 123 -29.74 -4.39 -23.17
C GLY A 123 -30.21 -5.47 -24.14
N GLU A 124 -30.96 -5.06 -25.15
CA GLU A 124 -31.55 -5.97 -26.10
C GLU A 124 -31.29 -5.50 -27.53
N GLY A 125 -31.10 -6.45 -28.43
CA GLY A 125 -30.99 -6.21 -29.87
C GLY A 125 -29.79 -5.35 -30.22
N ARG A 126 -30.04 -4.07 -30.53
CA ARG A 126 -29.03 -3.14 -31.07
C ARG A 126 -28.28 -2.37 -29.99
N PHE A 127 -28.81 -2.28 -28.78
CA PHE A 127 -28.24 -1.44 -27.71
C PHE A 127 -27.88 -2.26 -26.50
N LEU A 128 -26.58 -2.20 -26.10
CA LEU A 128 -26.06 -2.82 -24.88
C LEU A 128 -25.38 -1.76 -24.04
N PHE A 129 -25.52 -1.88 -22.75
CA PHE A 129 -24.86 -0.98 -21.79
C PHE A 129 -24.25 -1.75 -20.61
N GLY A 130 -23.21 -1.17 -20.05
CA GLY A 130 -22.59 -1.59 -18.83
C GLY A 130 -22.22 -0.37 -17.98
N LEU A 131 -22.57 -0.38 -16.72
CA LEU A 131 -22.26 0.66 -15.75
C LEU A 131 -21.52 0.04 -14.59
N GLY A 132 -20.35 0.54 -14.27
CA GLY A 132 -19.55 0.06 -13.15
C GLY A 132 -19.20 1.19 -12.19
N VAL A 133 -19.25 0.89 -10.89
CA VAL A 133 -18.74 1.75 -9.83
C VAL A 133 -17.87 0.90 -8.93
N GLY A 134 -16.71 1.42 -8.54
CA GLY A 134 -15.77 0.73 -7.66
C GLY A 134 -15.20 1.66 -6.61
N TYR A 135 -14.97 1.09 -5.45
CA TYR A 135 -14.20 1.68 -4.36
C TYR A 135 -13.10 0.71 -3.96
N ASN A 136 -11.89 1.20 -3.81
CA ASN A 136 -10.76 0.43 -3.33
C ASN A 136 -9.99 1.26 -2.29
N GLY A 137 -10.19 0.92 -1.02
CA GLY A 137 -9.49 1.52 0.12
C GLY A 137 -8.37 0.61 0.59
N ILE A 138 -7.16 1.12 0.58
CA ILE A 138 -5.95 0.42 1.02
C ILE A 138 -5.37 1.18 2.20
N SER A 139 -5.40 0.54 3.37
CA SER A 139 -4.77 1.02 4.58
C SER A 139 -3.51 0.19 4.84
N GLY A 140 -2.34 0.80 4.67
CA GLY A 140 -1.06 0.15 4.91
C GLY A 140 -0.84 -0.20 6.39
N VAL A 141 0.14 -1.06 6.64
CA VAL A 141 0.57 -1.42 8.01
C VAL A 141 1.31 -0.28 8.71
N MET A 142 1.87 0.68 7.98
CA MET A 142 2.32 1.94 8.57
C MET A 142 1.14 2.89 8.75
N LYS A 143 1.10 3.58 9.88
CA LYS A 143 0.18 4.70 10.11
C LYS A 143 0.38 5.75 9.01
N GLU A 144 -0.66 6.48 8.63
CA GLU A 144 -0.63 7.48 7.55
C GLU A 144 -0.33 6.93 6.14
N SER A 145 -0.26 5.61 5.97
CA SER A 145 -0.21 5.00 4.65
C SER A 145 -1.62 4.63 4.21
N LEU A 146 -2.23 5.51 3.42
CA LEU A 146 -3.60 5.36 2.91
C LEU A 146 -3.63 5.56 1.41
N ARG A 147 -4.47 4.80 0.74
CA ARG A 147 -4.78 4.99 -0.67
C ARG A 147 -6.24 4.68 -0.92
N GLU A 148 -6.96 5.65 -1.42
CA GLU A 148 -8.36 5.50 -1.79
C GLU A 148 -8.52 5.70 -3.30
N ILE A 149 -9.24 4.80 -3.92
CA ILE A 149 -9.50 4.85 -5.36
C ILE A 149 -11.01 4.68 -5.57
N ILE A 150 -11.62 5.70 -6.14
CA ILE A 150 -13.00 5.65 -6.61
C ILE A 150 -12.95 5.53 -8.14
N SER A 151 -13.63 4.54 -8.68
CA SER A 151 -13.67 4.29 -10.12
C SER A 151 -15.10 4.24 -10.64
N GLY A 152 -15.30 4.78 -11.82
CA GLY A 152 -16.54 4.69 -12.57
C GLY A 152 -16.26 4.30 -14.01
N ASN A 153 -17.09 3.46 -14.59
CA ASN A 153 -17.01 3.13 -16.00
C ASN A 153 -18.40 3.01 -16.63
N ILE A 154 -18.48 3.43 -17.88
CA ILE A 154 -19.66 3.32 -18.72
C ILE A 154 -19.22 2.70 -20.03
N ASP A 155 -19.86 1.60 -20.39
CA ASP A 155 -19.68 0.91 -21.65
C ASP A 155 -20.99 0.98 -22.43
N LEU A 156 -20.98 1.54 -23.63
CA LEU A 156 -22.13 1.64 -24.53
C LEU A 156 -21.80 0.99 -25.86
N ILE A 157 -22.66 0.11 -26.36
CA ILE A 157 -22.50 -0.53 -27.65
C ILE A 157 -23.81 -0.37 -28.38
N TYR A 158 -23.76 0.27 -29.55
CA TYR A 158 -24.91 0.38 -30.48
C TYR A 158 -24.55 -0.29 -31.79
N ARG A 159 -25.39 -1.23 -32.22
CA ARG A 159 -25.22 -2.02 -33.46
C ARG A 159 -26.30 -1.68 -34.49
N MET A 160 -25.84 -1.36 -35.66
CA MET A 160 -26.67 -1.28 -36.88
C MET A 160 -26.23 -2.38 -37.85
N GLU A 161 -27.00 -2.64 -38.89
CA GLU A 161 -26.76 -3.75 -39.83
C GLU A 161 -25.30 -3.84 -40.34
N LYS A 162 -24.66 -2.71 -40.63
CA LYS A 162 -23.30 -2.62 -41.18
C LYS A 162 -22.32 -1.91 -40.28
N PHE A 163 -22.77 -1.32 -39.17
CA PHE A 163 -21.94 -0.50 -38.28
C PHE A 163 -22.14 -0.87 -36.84
N GLN A 164 -21.05 -0.82 -36.07
CA GLN A 164 -21.06 -0.90 -34.60
C GLN A 164 -20.41 0.35 -34.06
N PHE A 165 -21.13 1.08 -33.22
CA PHE A 165 -20.59 2.16 -32.42
C PHE A 165 -20.35 1.62 -31.01
N SER A 166 -19.11 1.79 -30.51
CA SER A 166 -18.73 1.38 -29.15
C SER A 166 -18.05 2.55 -28.46
N ASN A 167 -18.56 2.91 -27.31
CA ASN A 167 -17.98 3.95 -26.47
C ASN A 167 -17.67 3.36 -25.10
N LYS A 168 -16.49 3.66 -24.59
CA LYS A 168 -16.09 3.33 -23.24
C LYS A 168 -15.58 4.59 -22.57
N PHE A 169 -16.23 4.97 -21.50
CA PHE A 169 -15.82 6.05 -20.63
C PHE A 169 -15.38 5.47 -19.29
N SER A 170 -14.22 5.93 -18.76
CA SER A 170 -13.74 5.52 -17.46
C SER A 170 -13.18 6.72 -16.72
N ILE A 171 -13.49 6.83 -15.45
CA ILE A 171 -12.96 7.83 -14.54
C ILE A 171 -12.39 7.13 -13.31
N ASN A 172 -11.21 7.58 -12.88
CA ASN A 172 -10.60 7.14 -11.63
C ASN A 172 -10.15 8.37 -10.85
N VAL A 173 -10.58 8.44 -9.62
CA VAL A 173 -10.11 9.44 -8.65
C VAL A 173 -9.28 8.69 -7.62
N THR A 174 -8.04 9.14 -7.41
CA THR A 174 -7.12 8.51 -6.46
C THR A 174 -6.65 9.54 -5.47
N ASP A 175 -6.79 9.24 -4.20
CA ASP A 175 -6.21 9.97 -3.09
C ASP A 175 -5.16 9.10 -2.41
N ILE A 176 -4.00 9.70 -2.10
CA ILE A 176 -2.85 8.99 -1.54
C ILE A 176 -2.26 9.82 -0.40
N GLU A 177 -2.17 9.18 0.75
CA GLU A 177 -1.47 9.69 1.91
C GLU A 177 -0.28 8.77 2.22
N ASN A 178 0.90 9.36 2.42
CA ASN A 178 2.12 8.60 2.71
C ASN A 178 2.72 9.06 4.05
N PRO A 179 3.30 8.14 4.84
CA PRO A 179 3.97 8.50 6.06
C PRO A 179 5.16 9.42 5.79
N VAL A 180 5.29 10.47 6.60
CA VAL A 180 6.37 11.46 6.49
C VAL A 180 7.69 10.89 6.99
N VAL A 181 7.65 10.06 8.04
CA VAL A 181 8.83 9.46 8.66
C VAL A 181 9.01 8.03 8.12
N PRO A 182 10.15 7.70 7.51
CA PRO A 182 10.41 6.35 7.03
C PRO A 182 10.55 5.36 8.18
N PHE A 183 10.16 4.10 7.95
CA PHE A 183 10.21 3.04 8.97
C PHE A 183 11.62 2.84 9.55
N GLN A 184 12.66 3.01 8.75
CA GLN A 184 14.05 2.88 9.19
C GLN A 184 14.40 3.83 10.35
N SER A 185 13.88 5.05 10.37
CA SER A 185 14.13 6.01 11.43
C SER A 185 13.64 5.53 12.80
N TYR A 186 12.60 4.71 12.83
CA TYR A 186 12.11 4.10 14.07
C TYR A 186 13.02 2.94 14.54
N ALA A 187 13.66 2.23 13.61
CA ALA A 187 14.66 1.20 13.95
C ALA A 187 15.93 1.82 14.55
N GLU A 188 16.33 3.00 14.09
CA GLU A 188 17.48 3.73 14.59
C GLU A 188 17.23 4.40 15.96
N ALA A 189 15.97 4.69 16.28
CA ALA A 189 15.56 5.29 17.55
C ALA A 189 15.50 4.29 18.71
N ASN A 190 15.38 3.00 18.40
CA ASN A 190 15.17 1.91 19.38
C ASN A 190 16.45 1.57 20.19
#